data_00aec575dc8bd5cfe6db509ae75f0407
#
_entry.id   00aec575dc8bd5cfe6db509ae75f0407
#
_cell.length_a   1.000
_cell.length_b   1.000
_cell.length_c   1.000
_cell.angle_alpha   90.00
_cell.angle_beta   90.00
_cell.angle_gamma   90.00
#
_symmetry.space_group_name_H-M   'P 1'
#
loop_
_entity.id
_entity.type
_entity.pdbx_description
1 polymer ?
#
loop_
_entity_poly.entity_id
_entity_poly.type
_entity_poly.pdbx_seq_one_letter_code
_entity_poly.pdbx_strand_id
1 'polypeptide(L)'
;MEFDKLFISGNSNSQLAHETTNGVQNEFLKVLESEKATVSGDYGKYIEVPIKNVLFIFAGAFNGEENITIDRLREFGIKTEFLGRVGLVYNLKRLSLEDMYSILEKSVLLSNYCKLFKGANREQAVNTIKNYIAKTFDSNTLGARLVNTLVHQYFIKGGKLDQEEVDRITFQNPIEF
;
A
#
# COMPACT_ATOMS: atom_id res chain seq x y z
N MET A 1 -5.29 -2.17 4.84
CA MET A 1 -6.22 -1.04 4.95
C MET A 1 -5.45 0.13 5.50
N GLU A 2 -5.60 1.32 4.92
CA GLU A 2 -4.89 2.51 5.39
C GLU A 2 -5.52 2.99 6.68
N PHE A 3 -4.81 2.80 7.76
CA PHE A 3 -5.23 3.07 9.12
C PHE A 3 -5.51 4.56 9.37
N ASP A 4 -4.68 5.42 8.82
CA ASP A 4 -4.83 6.87 8.91
C ASP A 4 -6.17 7.36 8.36
N LYS A 5 -6.66 6.79 7.27
CA LYS A 5 -7.97 7.17 6.69
C LYS A 5 -9.17 6.79 7.56
N LEU A 6 -9.01 5.82 8.43
CA LEU A 6 -10.07 5.43 9.36
C LEU A 6 -10.08 6.25 10.64
N PHE A 7 -8.93 6.75 11.06
CA PHE A 7 -8.75 7.39 12.36
C PHE A 7 -8.52 8.89 12.29
N ILE A 8 -8.22 9.40 11.10
CA ILE A 8 -8.01 10.83 10.89
C ILE A 8 -9.21 11.38 10.14
N SER A 9 -9.91 12.30 10.75
CA SER A 9 -11.06 13.00 10.16
C SER A 9 -10.63 14.06 9.16
N GLY A 10 -9.77 13.81 8.21
CA GLY A 10 -9.39 14.77 7.17
C GLY A 10 -9.50 16.26 7.55
N ASN A 11 -9.47 17.15 6.56
CA ASN A 11 -9.70 18.59 6.78
C ASN A 11 -11.20 18.97 6.98
N SER A 12 -12.09 18.00 7.19
CA SER A 12 -13.49 18.33 7.44
C SER A 12 -13.67 18.68 8.93
N ASN A 13 -13.90 19.96 9.19
CA ASN A 13 -14.28 20.47 10.51
C ASN A 13 -15.70 20.03 10.95
N SER A 14 -16.24 18.96 10.40
CA SER A 14 -17.55 18.49 10.78
C SER A 14 -17.45 17.66 12.06
N GLN A 15 -18.23 18.00 13.06
CA GLN A 15 -18.35 17.26 14.31
C GLN A 15 -18.69 15.78 14.06
N LEU A 16 -19.50 15.50 13.04
CA LEU A 16 -19.88 14.16 12.62
C LEU A 16 -18.67 13.31 12.15
N ALA A 17 -17.71 13.90 11.46
CA ALA A 17 -16.50 13.20 11.02
C ALA A 17 -15.63 12.81 12.23
N HIS A 18 -15.50 13.68 13.21
CA HIS A 18 -14.79 13.39 14.46
C HIS A 18 -15.50 12.30 15.30
N GLU A 19 -16.82 12.31 15.37
CA GLU A 19 -17.59 11.29 16.07
C GLU A 19 -17.42 9.91 15.40
N THR A 20 -17.44 9.86 14.08
CA THR A 20 -17.26 8.62 13.31
C THR A 20 -15.86 8.02 13.54
N THR A 21 -14.80 8.82 13.41
CA THR A 21 -13.43 8.34 13.61
C THR A 21 -13.16 7.91 15.04
N ASN A 22 -13.71 8.62 16.01
CA ASN A 22 -13.70 8.24 17.43
C ASN A 22 -14.42 6.93 17.70
N GLY A 23 -15.55 6.70 17.04
CA GLY A 23 -16.30 5.44 17.13
C GLY A 23 -15.49 4.26 16.63
N VAL A 24 -14.83 4.40 15.47
CA VAL A 24 -13.96 3.36 14.90
C VAL A 24 -12.80 3.03 15.83
N GLN A 25 -12.13 4.04 16.40
CA GLN A 25 -11.04 3.80 17.37
C GLN A 25 -11.52 3.03 18.59
N ASN A 26 -12.71 3.36 19.13
CA ASN A 26 -13.28 2.66 20.28
C ASN A 26 -13.59 1.19 19.97
N GLU A 27 -14.11 0.89 18.78
CA GLU A 27 -14.36 -0.50 18.40
C GLU A 27 -13.07 -1.30 18.27
N PHE A 28 -12.01 -0.73 17.69
CA PHE A 28 -10.72 -1.38 17.67
C PHE A 28 -10.11 -1.57 19.06
N LEU A 29 -10.29 -0.62 19.98
CA LEU A 29 -9.86 -0.78 21.37
C LEU A 29 -10.53 -1.98 22.03
N LYS A 30 -11.84 -2.15 21.84
CA LYS A 30 -12.54 -3.34 22.36
C LYS A 30 -11.94 -4.65 21.82
N VAL A 31 -11.59 -4.68 20.51
CA VAL A 31 -10.96 -5.86 19.90
C VAL A 31 -9.58 -6.11 20.50
N LEU A 32 -8.74 -5.06 20.66
CA LEU A 32 -7.39 -5.19 21.22
C LEU A 32 -7.37 -5.63 22.69
N GLU A 33 -8.44 -5.35 23.42
CA GLU A 33 -8.60 -5.70 24.84
C GLU A 33 -9.27 -7.06 25.07
N SER A 34 -9.90 -7.60 24.02
CA SER A 34 -10.67 -8.83 24.12
C SER A 34 -9.80 -10.09 23.91
N GLU A 35 -10.15 -11.16 24.61
CA GLU A 35 -9.57 -12.49 24.35
C GLU A 35 -10.23 -13.18 23.15
N LYS A 36 -11.46 -12.78 22.82
CA LYS A 36 -12.29 -13.35 21.76
C LYS A 36 -12.96 -12.25 20.95
N ALA A 37 -13.15 -12.47 19.67
CA ALA A 37 -13.98 -11.63 18.81
C ALA A 37 -15.13 -12.42 18.21
N THR A 38 -16.28 -11.78 18.07
CA THR A 38 -17.42 -12.36 17.37
C THR A 38 -17.34 -12.02 15.89
N VAL A 39 -17.29 -13.03 15.04
CA VAL A 39 -17.24 -12.87 13.58
C VAL A 39 -18.55 -13.35 12.98
N SER A 40 -19.05 -12.64 12.00
CA SER A 40 -20.19 -13.11 11.21
C SER A 40 -19.73 -14.24 10.29
N GLY A 41 -20.27 -15.43 10.50
CA GLY A 41 -20.07 -16.57 9.63
C GLY A 41 -21.15 -16.68 8.56
N ASP A 42 -21.06 -17.73 7.74
CA ASP A 42 -22.06 -18.02 6.73
C ASP A 42 -23.45 -18.25 7.33
N TYR A 43 -24.49 -17.85 6.60
CA TYR A 43 -25.89 -18.00 7.00
C TYR A 43 -26.30 -17.24 8.28
N GLY A 44 -25.65 -16.11 8.58
CA GLY A 44 -26.03 -15.27 9.73
C GLY A 44 -25.67 -15.86 11.09
N LYS A 45 -24.82 -16.89 11.13
CA LYS A 45 -24.30 -17.43 12.39
C LYS A 45 -23.14 -16.57 12.87
N TYR A 46 -23.16 -16.27 14.16
CA TYR A 46 -22.04 -15.60 14.84
C TYR A 46 -21.12 -16.66 15.45
N ILE A 47 -19.84 -16.55 15.20
CA ILE A 47 -18.81 -17.47 15.70
C ILE A 47 -17.86 -16.69 16.59
N GLU A 48 -17.61 -17.16 17.79
CA GLU A 48 -16.56 -16.62 18.65
C GLU A 48 -15.20 -17.21 18.23
N VAL A 49 -14.25 -16.33 17.95
CA VAL A 49 -12.90 -16.71 17.57
C VAL A 49 -11.90 -16.16 18.62
N PRO A 50 -10.97 -17.00 19.13
CA PRO A 50 -9.94 -16.52 20.03
C PRO A 50 -8.97 -15.60 19.29
N ILE A 51 -8.72 -14.40 19.83
CA ILE A 51 -7.82 -13.39 19.24
C ILE A 51 -6.63 -13.05 20.13
N LYS A 52 -6.49 -13.70 21.27
CA LYS A 52 -5.39 -13.45 22.22
C LYS A 52 -3.99 -13.56 21.61
N ASN A 53 -3.80 -14.40 20.61
CA ASN A 53 -2.51 -14.64 19.94
C ASN A 53 -2.45 -14.00 18.53
N VAL A 54 -3.34 -13.06 18.21
CA VAL A 54 -3.36 -12.36 16.93
C VAL A 54 -2.45 -11.14 17.01
N LEU A 55 -1.52 -11.03 16.07
CA LEU A 55 -0.71 -9.83 15.90
C LEU A 55 -1.50 -8.80 15.07
N PHE A 56 -1.74 -7.63 15.66
CA PHE A 56 -2.37 -6.51 14.96
C PHE A 56 -1.29 -5.56 14.42
N ILE A 57 -1.31 -5.33 13.12
CA ILE A 57 -0.41 -4.39 12.45
C ILE A 57 -1.25 -3.29 11.81
N PHE A 58 -1.04 -2.06 12.25
CA PHE A 58 -1.68 -0.87 11.73
C PHE A 58 -0.69 -0.10 10.86
N ALA A 59 -1.04 0.14 9.59
CA ALA A 59 -0.20 0.86 8.65
C ALA A 59 -0.95 2.07 8.09
N GLY A 60 -0.26 3.19 7.94
CA GLY A 60 -0.82 4.42 7.40
C GLY A 60 0.26 5.26 6.73
N ALA A 61 -0.16 6.12 5.80
CA ALA A 61 0.72 7.04 5.09
C ALA A 61 0.88 8.40 5.79
N PHE A 62 -0.07 8.80 6.64
CA PHE A 62 -0.05 10.04 7.43
C PHE A 62 0.37 11.27 6.61
N ASN A 63 -0.23 11.45 5.44
CA ASN A 63 0.09 12.50 4.47
C ASN A 63 1.55 12.49 3.94
N GLY A 64 2.25 11.36 4.05
CA GLY A 64 3.64 11.22 3.62
C GLY A 64 4.64 11.85 4.60
N GLU A 65 4.23 12.17 5.82
CA GLU A 65 5.10 12.74 6.84
C GLU A 65 6.13 11.70 7.31
N GLU A 66 7.39 12.08 7.35
CA GLU A 66 8.48 11.22 7.78
C GLU A 66 8.75 11.37 9.29
N ASN A 67 9.27 10.30 9.91
CA ASN A 67 9.67 10.29 11.32
C ASN A 67 8.54 10.66 12.30
N ILE A 68 7.36 10.09 12.09
CA ILE A 68 6.19 10.31 12.94
C ILE A 68 6.47 9.82 14.37
N THR A 69 6.26 10.72 15.34
CA THR A 69 6.34 10.43 16.77
C THR A 69 4.97 10.09 17.35
N ILE A 70 4.95 9.56 18.59
CA ILE A 70 3.70 9.30 19.30
C ILE A 70 2.90 10.59 19.51
N ASP A 71 3.57 11.72 19.79
CA ASP A 71 2.88 13.00 19.95
C ASP A 71 2.27 13.48 18.64
N ARG A 72 2.99 13.27 17.53
CA ARG A 72 2.46 13.58 16.21
C ARG A 72 1.24 12.72 15.85
N LEU A 73 1.23 11.45 16.24
CA LEU A 73 0.05 10.58 16.08
C LEU A 73 -1.16 11.08 16.88
N ARG A 74 -0.93 11.65 18.09
CA ARG A 74 -1.99 12.30 18.88
C ARG A 74 -2.55 13.53 18.17
N GLU A 75 -1.69 14.35 17.58
CA GLU A 75 -2.10 15.51 16.79
C GLU A 75 -2.95 15.13 15.57
N PHE A 76 -2.65 13.98 14.96
CA PHE A 76 -3.49 13.39 13.90
C PHE A 76 -4.84 12.87 14.42
N GLY A 77 -5.09 12.88 15.72
CA GLY A 77 -6.36 12.48 16.32
C GLY A 77 -6.41 11.02 16.80
N ILE A 78 -5.25 10.36 16.91
CA ILE A 78 -5.20 9.02 17.47
C ILE A 78 -5.21 9.10 18.99
N LYS A 79 -6.13 8.38 19.62
CA LYS A 79 -6.29 8.39 21.07
C LYS A 79 -5.09 7.83 21.80
N THR A 80 -4.73 8.44 22.93
CA THR A 80 -3.63 7.98 23.78
C THR A 80 -3.83 6.55 24.26
N GLU A 81 -5.06 6.15 24.58
CA GLU A 81 -5.41 4.77 24.94
C GLU A 81 -5.03 3.78 23.83
N PHE A 82 -5.37 4.12 22.58
CA PHE A 82 -5.06 3.29 21.42
C PHE A 82 -3.56 3.15 21.25
N LEU A 83 -2.80 4.23 21.32
CA LEU A 83 -1.34 4.23 21.23
C LEU A 83 -0.70 3.39 22.34
N GLY A 84 -1.26 3.43 23.55
CA GLY A 84 -0.80 2.59 24.65
C GLY A 84 -0.98 1.09 24.44
N ARG A 85 -1.96 0.69 23.62
CA ARG A 85 -2.23 -0.73 23.29
C ARG A 85 -1.40 -1.23 22.11
N VAL A 86 -1.08 -0.37 21.15
CA VAL A 86 -0.26 -0.74 19.98
C VAL A 86 1.20 -1.02 20.37
N GLY A 87 1.72 -0.34 21.36
CA GLY A 87 3.03 -0.63 22.00
C GLY A 87 4.26 -0.28 21.18
N LEU A 88 4.24 -0.30 19.85
CA LEU A 88 5.38 0.00 18.99
C LEU A 88 4.96 0.85 17.79
N VAL A 89 5.67 1.96 17.60
CA VAL A 89 5.58 2.79 16.40
C VAL A 89 6.87 2.65 15.61
N TYR A 90 6.75 2.27 14.34
CA TYR A 90 7.88 2.07 13.45
C TYR A 90 7.72 2.90 12.19
N ASN A 91 8.70 3.77 11.91
CA ASN A 91 8.73 4.56 10.69
C ASN A 91 9.47 3.80 9.60
N LEU A 92 8.78 3.54 8.47
CA LEU A 92 9.39 2.95 7.30
C LEU A 92 10.23 3.99 6.55
N LYS A 93 11.41 3.58 6.11
CA LYS A 93 12.25 4.41 5.25
C LYS A 93 11.72 4.39 3.81
N ARG A 94 12.00 5.47 3.07
CA ARG A 94 11.79 5.49 1.63
C ARG A 94 12.61 4.38 0.97
N LEU A 95 12.03 3.71 -0.03
CA LEU A 95 12.73 2.67 -0.78
C LEU A 95 13.95 3.25 -1.50
N SER A 96 15.06 2.52 -1.43
CA SER A 96 16.26 2.82 -2.22
C SER A 96 16.09 2.34 -3.68
N LEU A 97 17.00 2.76 -4.54
CA LEU A 97 17.03 2.28 -5.92
C LEU A 97 17.26 0.76 -5.98
N GLU A 98 18.12 0.25 -5.11
CA GLU A 98 18.42 -1.19 -4.97
C GLU A 98 17.19 -1.98 -4.52
N ASP A 99 16.40 -1.41 -3.61
CA ASP A 99 15.12 -2.03 -3.19
C ASP A 99 14.16 -2.15 -4.37
N MET A 100 14.06 -1.10 -5.20
CA MET A 100 13.23 -1.10 -6.40
C MET A 100 13.69 -2.17 -7.40
N TYR A 101 15.01 -2.33 -7.59
CA TYR A 101 15.58 -3.37 -8.43
C TYR A 101 15.28 -4.78 -7.88
N SER A 102 15.43 -4.96 -6.58
CA SER A 102 15.13 -6.23 -5.91
C SER A 102 13.64 -6.61 -6.04
N ILE A 103 12.74 -5.63 -5.93
CA ILE A 103 11.30 -5.83 -6.13
C ILE A 103 11.02 -6.26 -7.58
N LEU A 104 11.65 -5.61 -8.57
CA LEU A 104 11.50 -5.97 -9.98
C LEU A 104 11.99 -7.39 -10.25
N GLU A 105 13.18 -7.75 -9.78
CA GLU A 105 13.77 -9.07 -10.00
C GLU A 105 12.95 -10.21 -9.38
N LYS A 106 12.33 -9.97 -8.23
CA LYS A 106 11.47 -10.92 -7.53
C LYS A 106 10.00 -10.85 -7.98
N SER A 107 9.67 -9.99 -8.94
CA SER A 107 8.30 -9.78 -9.39
C SER A 107 7.70 -11.04 -10.01
N VAL A 108 6.62 -11.52 -9.38
CA VAL A 108 5.78 -12.61 -9.91
C VAL A 108 5.08 -12.15 -11.19
N LEU A 109 4.67 -10.87 -11.25
CA LEU A 109 4.04 -10.27 -12.41
C LEU A 109 4.94 -10.34 -13.64
N LEU A 110 6.22 -9.94 -13.51
CA LEU A 110 7.23 -10.05 -14.56
C LEU A 110 7.38 -11.51 -15.04
N SER A 111 7.47 -12.44 -14.09
CA SER A 111 7.60 -13.87 -14.40
C SER A 111 6.40 -14.42 -15.17
N ASN A 112 5.19 -13.98 -14.81
CA ASN A 112 3.96 -14.38 -15.49
C ASN A 112 3.90 -13.82 -16.93
N TYR A 113 4.29 -12.57 -17.13
CA TYR A 113 4.36 -11.98 -18.46
C TYR A 113 5.40 -12.71 -19.34
N CYS A 114 6.59 -13.03 -18.82
CA CYS A 114 7.59 -13.79 -19.57
C CYS A 114 7.10 -15.20 -19.97
N LYS A 115 6.24 -15.82 -19.18
CA LYS A 115 5.62 -17.11 -19.54
C LYS A 115 4.53 -16.94 -20.61
N LEU A 116 3.77 -15.85 -20.55
CA LEU A 116 2.68 -15.57 -21.48
C LEU A 116 3.23 -15.22 -22.87
N PHE A 117 4.25 -14.39 -22.95
CA PHE A 117 4.88 -13.94 -24.18
C PHE A 117 6.10 -14.80 -24.51
N LYS A 118 5.92 -15.86 -25.30
CA LYS A 118 6.96 -16.88 -25.59
C LYS A 118 8.26 -16.35 -26.21
N GLY A 119 8.30 -15.12 -26.74
CA GLY A 119 9.49 -14.48 -27.30
C GLY A 119 10.14 -13.48 -26.34
N ALA A 120 9.61 -13.29 -25.15
CA ALA A 120 10.12 -12.28 -24.23
C ALA A 120 11.41 -12.75 -23.54
N ASN A 121 12.46 -11.94 -23.68
CA ASN A 121 13.71 -12.13 -22.95
C ASN A 121 13.60 -11.44 -21.59
N ARG A 122 13.58 -12.22 -20.51
CA ARG A 122 13.46 -11.71 -19.14
C ARG A 122 14.61 -10.78 -18.76
N GLU A 123 15.82 -11.09 -19.14
CA GLU A 123 16.99 -10.27 -18.84
C GLU A 123 16.92 -8.91 -19.53
N GLN A 124 16.53 -8.89 -20.80
CA GLN A 124 16.30 -7.66 -21.54
C GLN A 124 15.18 -6.80 -20.89
N ALA A 125 14.07 -7.41 -20.49
CA ALA A 125 12.98 -6.73 -19.81
C ALA A 125 13.44 -6.11 -18.48
N VAL A 126 14.16 -6.87 -17.65
CA VAL A 126 14.72 -6.39 -16.39
C VAL A 126 15.66 -5.20 -16.61
N ASN A 127 16.60 -5.32 -17.57
CA ASN A 127 17.55 -4.25 -17.84
C ASN A 127 16.88 -2.96 -18.35
N THR A 128 15.91 -3.10 -19.26
CA THR A 128 15.16 -1.95 -19.77
C THR A 128 14.38 -1.25 -18.66
N ILE A 129 13.67 -2.03 -17.82
CA ILE A 129 12.88 -1.46 -16.71
C ILE A 129 13.79 -0.85 -15.64
N LYS A 130 14.92 -1.48 -15.30
CA LYS A 130 15.92 -0.91 -14.37
C LYS A 130 16.44 0.45 -14.84
N ASN A 131 16.81 0.55 -16.12
CA ASN A 131 17.29 1.80 -16.70
C ASN A 131 16.22 2.91 -16.61
N TYR A 132 14.96 2.56 -16.81
CA TYR A 132 13.86 3.51 -16.69
C TYR A 132 13.63 3.92 -15.23
N ILE A 133 13.64 2.98 -14.29
CA ILE A 133 13.54 3.27 -12.85
C ILE A 133 14.64 4.23 -12.43
N ALA A 134 15.90 3.98 -12.84
CA ALA A 134 17.03 4.84 -12.49
C ALA A 134 16.83 6.29 -12.97
N LYS A 135 16.30 6.49 -14.18
CA LYS A 135 16.05 7.83 -14.75
C LYS A 135 14.93 8.58 -14.04
N THR A 136 13.94 7.88 -13.51
CA THR A 136 12.74 8.46 -12.93
C THR A 136 12.69 8.36 -11.40
N PHE A 137 13.74 7.84 -10.77
CA PHE A 137 13.76 7.54 -9.35
C PHE A 137 13.48 8.75 -8.46
N ASP A 138 14.14 9.87 -8.73
CA ASP A 138 14.01 11.10 -7.92
C ASP A 138 12.62 11.75 -8.03
N SER A 139 11.98 11.60 -9.20
CA SER A 139 10.63 12.09 -9.45
C SER A 139 9.52 11.08 -9.11
N ASN A 140 9.88 9.89 -8.65
CA ASN A 140 8.92 8.82 -8.37
C ASN A 140 8.05 9.12 -7.14
N THR A 141 6.77 9.38 -7.38
CA THR A 141 5.74 9.54 -6.34
C THR A 141 4.95 8.27 -6.06
N LEU A 142 5.08 7.23 -6.90
CA LEU A 142 4.33 5.97 -6.81
C LEU A 142 4.98 4.93 -5.89
N GLY A 143 6.22 5.17 -5.46
CA GLY A 143 6.98 4.19 -4.68
C GLY A 143 7.12 2.84 -5.41
N ALA A 144 6.97 1.75 -4.69
CA ALA A 144 7.07 0.39 -5.26
C ALA A 144 6.02 0.07 -6.36
N ARG A 145 4.88 0.79 -6.39
CA ARG A 145 3.85 0.60 -7.42
C ARG A 145 4.37 0.90 -8.82
N LEU A 146 5.36 1.79 -8.93
CA LEU A 146 6.01 2.10 -10.20
C LEU A 146 6.55 0.84 -10.89
N VAL A 147 7.13 -0.10 -10.14
CA VAL A 147 7.67 -1.35 -10.70
C VAL A 147 6.60 -2.13 -11.45
N ASN A 148 5.45 -2.36 -10.83
CA ASN A 148 4.36 -3.09 -11.47
C ASN A 148 3.80 -2.34 -12.69
N THR A 149 3.68 -1.01 -12.59
CA THR A 149 3.23 -0.16 -13.69
C THR A 149 4.18 -0.29 -14.89
N LEU A 150 5.48 -0.24 -14.66
CA LEU A 150 6.49 -0.38 -15.72
C LEU A 150 6.52 -1.78 -16.32
N VAL A 151 6.32 -2.82 -15.53
CA VAL A 151 6.20 -4.19 -16.04
C VAL A 151 5.01 -4.29 -16.98
N HIS A 152 3.84 -3.79 -16.61
CA HIS A 152 2.67 -3.77 -17.48
C HIS A 152 2.95 -2.99 -18.77
N GLN A 153 3.47 -1.77 -18.66
CA GLN A 153 3.76 -0.92 -19.82
C GLN A 153 4.74 -1.56 -20.77
N TYR A 154 5.82 -2.18 -20.26
CA TYR A 154 6.83 -2.85 -21.07
C TYR A 154 6.21 -3.92 -21.97
N PHE A 155 5.36 -4.78 -21.43
CA PHE A 155 4.78 -5.86 -22.22
C PHE A 155 3.64 -5.38 -23.13
N ILE A 156 2.78 -4.45 -22.68
CA ILE A 156 1.70 -3.89 -23.50
C ILE A 156 2.25 -3.09 -24.69
N LYS A 157 3.37 -2.39 -24.52
CA LYS A 157 4.02 -1.59 -25.58
C LYS A 157 5.09 -2.35 -26.38
N GLY A 158 5.13 -3.67 -26.32
CA GLY A 158 6.05 -4.48 -27.11
C GLY A 158 7.52 -4.28 -26.75
N GLY A 159 7.83 -4.04 -25.48
CA GLY A 159 9.20 -3.92 -24.98
C GLY A 159 9.80 -2.52 -25.01
N LYS A 160 9.02 -1.49 -25.27
CA LYS A 160 9.45 -0.09 -25.29
C LYS A 160 8.87 0.68 -24.11
N LEU A 161 9.72 1.47 -23.43
CA LEU A 161 9.32 2.40 -22.36
C LEU A 161 9.79 3.79 -22.76
N ASP A 162 8.97 4.53 -23.52
CA ASP A 162 9.26 5.88 -23.96
C ASP A 162 8.86 6.90 -22.89
N GLN A 163 9.72 7.91 -22.71
CA GLN A 163 9.59 8.90 -21.64
C GLN A 163 8.40 9.85 -21.81
N GLU A 164 7.90 10.04 -23.04
CA GLU A 164 6.88 11.05 -23.35
C GLU A 164 5.43 10.62 -23.06
N GLU A 165 5.17 9.33 -22.81
CA GLU A 165 3.81 8.81 -22.65
C GLU A 165 3.41 8.45 -21.20
N VAL A 166 4.31 8.63 -20.22
CA VAL A 166 4.01 8.24 -18.82
C VAL A 166 3.02 9.19 -18.15
N ASP A 167 2.93 10.42 -18.62
CA ASP A 167 2.00 11.43 -18.09
C ASP A 167 0.56 11.31 -18.64
N ARG A 168 0.34 10.44 -19.60
CA ARG A 168 -1.00 10.18 -20.15
C ARG A 168 -1.36 8.71 -20.03
N ILE A 169 -2.08 8.34 -18.97
CA ILE A 169 -2.87 7.11 -18.96
C ILE A 169 -4.03 7.33 -19.94
N THR A 170 -3.74 7.26 -21.22
CA THR A 170 -4.76 7.11 -22.25
C THR A 170 -4.84 5.63 -22.58
N PHE A 171 -5.91 4.99 -22.14
CA PHE A 171 -6.35 3.74 -22.72
C PHE A 171 -6.67 3.99 -24.19
N GLN A 172 -5.70 3.93 -25.06
CA GLN A 172 -5.95 3.78 -26.48
C GLN A 172 -6.00 2.30 -26.78
N ASN A 173 -7.21 1.83 -27.06
CA ASN A 173 -7.46 0.60 -27.81
C ASN A 173 -6.74 0.69 -29.18
N PRO A 174 -6.53 -0.43 -29.89
CA PRO A 174 -7.12 -1.75 -29.75
C PRO A 174 -6.16 -2.91 -29.92
N ILE A 175 -6.58 -4.03 -29.41
CA ILE A 175 -6.21 -5.35 -29.92
C ILE A 175 -6.80 -5.44 -31.34
N GLU A 176 -5.98 -5.33 -32.36
CA GLU A 176 -6.29 -5.87 -33.67
C GLU A 176 -5.94 -7.36 -33.65
N PHE A 177 -6.96 -8.18 -33.90
CA PHE A 177 -6.86 -9.62 -34.05
C PHE A 177 -6.39 -9.98 -35.49
#